data_c4228a4990e9761b785901f4b87ca981
#
_entry.id   c4228a4990e9761b785901f4b87ca981
#
_cell.length_a   1.000
_cell.length_b   1.000
_cell.length_c   1.000
_cell.angle_alpha   90.00
_cell.angle_beta   90.00
_cell.angle_gamma   90.00
#
_symmetry.space_group_name_H-M   'P 1'
#
loop_
_entity.id
_entity.type
_entity.pdbx_description
1 polymer ?
#
loop_
_entity_poly.entity_id
_entity_poly.type
_entity_poly.pdbx_seq_one_letter_code
_entity_poly.pdbx_strand_id
1 'polypeptide(L)'
;MGHYDSLETRSADERDAAHLVALRAQLAQVGLPDITSVSDLSRLPVLRKSALVDGQKSAPPFGGIKVRNVAQVFQSPGPIYEPGGLGHDWWRLARFLHATGIGAADIVQNCFSYHLVPAGMMFDNAARAVGAVVVPAGTGQTELQVRAAADIGTTAYAGTPDFLKVILDKADEMGVALKITRAAVGGGALFPSLRKEYADRGITCRQCYATADLGNIAYESDALEGMIVDEGVIVEIVRPGTGDPVPDGEVGEVVVTTLNPD
;
A
#
# COMPACT_ATOMS: atom_id res chain seq x y z
N MET A 1 -1.53 -18.96 7.50
CA MET A 1 -2.55 -18.05 8.05
C MET A 1 -3.88 -18.27 7.36
N GLY A 2 -5.01 -17.90 8.00
CA GLY A 2 -6.30 -17.86 7.31
C GLY A 2 -6.39 -16.66 6.36
N HIS A 3 -7.40 -16.67 5.49
CA HIS A 3 -7.73 -15.54 4.63
C HIS A 3 -8.16 -14.32 5.47
N TYR A 4 -7.88 -13.12 4.98
CA TYR A 4 -8.31 -11.88 5.61
C TYR A 4 -9.85 -11.75 5.57
N ASP A 5 -10.43 -12.03 4.42
CA ASP A 5 -11.88 -12.07 4.21
C ASP A 5 -12.27 -13.04 3.08
N SER A 6 -13.57 -13.11 2.78
CA SER A 6 -14.11 -13.99 1.73
C SER A 6 -13.73 -13.56 0.31
N LEU A 7 -13.24 -12.35 0.09
CA LEU A 7 -12.83 -11.90 -1.25
C LEU A 7 -11.63 -12.71 -1.76
N GLU A 8 -10.73 -13.13 -0.86
CA GLU A 8 -9.55 -13.94 -1.20
C GLU A 8 -9.88 -15.38 -1.63
N THR A 9 -11.10 -15.84 -1.44
CA THR A 9 -11.53 -17.20 -1.76
C THR A 9 -12.41 -17.30 -2.99
N ARG A 10 -12.68 -16.16 -3.65
CA ARG A 10 -13.48 -16.12 -4.88
C ARG A 10 -12.75 -16.80 -6.04
N SER A 11 -13.51 -17.42 -6.94
CA SER A 11 -12.99 -17.83 -8.25
C SER A 11 -12.60 -16.60 -9.09
N ALA A 12 -11.79 -16.81 -10.13
CA ALA A 12 -11.45 -15.75 -11.08
C ALA A 12 -12.71 -15.13 -11.72
N ASP A 13 -13.67 -15.97 -12.13
CA ASP A 13 -14.92 -15.51 -12.75
C ASP A 13 -15.77 -14.66 -11.80
N GLU A 14 -15.87 -15.06 -10.51
CA GLU A 14 -16.59 -14.29 -9.50
C GLU A 14 -15.91 -12.94 -9.23
N ARG A 15 -14.59 -12.92 -9.20
CA ARG A 15 -13.82 -11.68 -9.03
C ARG A 15 -14.03 -10.75 -10.22
N ASP A 16 -13.89 -11.26 -11.46
CA ASP A 16 -14.04 -10.45 -12.66
C ASP A 16 -15.47 -9.90 -12.79
N ALA A 17 -16.48 -10.70 -12.46
CA ALA A 17 -17.87 -10.23 -12.43
C ALA A 17 -18.07 -9.09 -11.40
N ALA A 18 -17.50 -9.22 -10.20
CA ALA A 18 -17.58 -8.19 -9.18
C ALA A 18 -16.81 -6.91 -9.58
N HIS A 19 -15.62 -7.06 -10.16
CA HIS A 19 -14.83 -5.95 -10.71
C HIS A 19 -15.59 -5.21 -11.79
N LEU A 20 -16.22 -5.92 -12.73
CA LEU A 20 -17.01 -5.31 -13.80
C LEU A 20 -18.18 -4.47 -13.27
N VAL A 21 -18.89 -4.98 -12.25
CA VAL A 21 -19.99 -4.23 -11.60
C VAL A 21 -19.48 -2.94 -10.96
N ALA A 22 -18.40 -3.01 -10.17
CA ALA A 22 -17.81 -1.84 -9.51
C ALA A 22 -17.29 -0.83 -10.53
N LEU A 23 -16.61 -1.31 -11.57
CA LEU A 23 -16.04 -0.48 -12.63
C LEU A 23 -17.10 0.27 -13.43
N ARG A 24 -18.18 -0.40 -13.82
CA ARG A 24 -19.31 0.23 -14.53
C ARG A 24 -19.96 1.34 -13.68
N ALA A 25 -20.15 1.08 -12.39
CA ALA A 25 -20.67 2.09 -11.46
C ALA A 25 -19.74 3.33 -11.38
N GLN A 26 -18.44 3.11 -11.33
CA GLN A 26 -17.44 4.17 -11.29
C GLN A 26 -17.37 4.96 -12.61
N LEU A 27 -17.36 4.28 -13.77
CA LEU A 27 -17.36 4.93 -15.07
C LEU A 27 -18.59 5.81 -15.28
N ALA A 28 -19.77 5.34 -14.86
CA ALA A 28 -21.00 6.13 -14.92
C ALA A 28 -20.93 7.42 -14.09
N GLN A 29 -20.24 7.39 -12.93
CA GLN A 29 -20.07 8.58 -12.08
C GLN A 29 -19.18 9.64 -12.73
N VAL A 30 -18.17 9.22 -13.50
CA VAL A 30 -17.24 10.14 -14.17
C VAL A 30 -17.63 10.45 -15.61
N GLY A 31 -18.73 9.87 -16.10
CA GLY A 31 -19.28 10.13 -17.45
C GLY A 31 -18.45 9.50 -18.58
N LEU A 32 -17.72 8.44 -18.29
CA LEU A 32 -16.99 7.65 -19.27
C LEU A 32 -17.89 6.58 -19.91
N PRO A 33 -17.54 6.09 -21.13
CA PRO A 33 -18.30 5.05 -21.81
C PRO A 33 -18.46 3.80 -20.95
N ASP A 34 -19.61 3.13 -21.07
CA ASP A 34 -19.85 1.82 -20.45
C ASP A 34 -19.00 0.74 -21.14
N ILE A 35 -18.67 -0.29 -20.37
CA ILE A 35 -17.85 -1.41 -20.80
C ILE A 35 -18.60 -2.72 -20.57
N THR A 36 -18.26 -3.76 -21.34
CA THR A 36 -18.89 -5.07 -21.26
C THR A 36 -18.02 -6.14 -20.60
N SER A 37 -16.73 -5.87 -20.51
CA SER A 37 -15.74 -6.74 -19.85
C SER A 37 -14.65 -5.90 -19.19
N VAL A 38 -13.91 -6.48 -18.25
CA VAL A 38 -12.75 -5.85 -17.62
C VAL A 38 -11.66 -5.51 -18.66
N SER A 39 -11.49 -6.35 -19.69
CA SER A 39 -10.53 -6.12 -20.77
C SER A 39 -10.83 -4.89 -21.64
N ASP A 40 -12.06 -4.38 -21.62
CA ASP A 40 -12.39 -3.13 -22.32
C ASP A 40 -11.73 -1.89 -21.70
N LEU A 41 -11.14 -2.00 -20.50
CA LEU A 41 -10.34 -0.93 -19.87
C LEU A 41 -9.21 -0.43 -20.78
N SER A 42 -8.58 -1.32 -21.54
CA SER A 42 -7.51 -0.96 -22.49
C SER A 42 -7.93 0.07 -23.55
N ARG A 43 -9.24 0.29 -23.74
CA ARG A 43 -9.78 1.30 -24.67
C ARG A 43 -10.00 2.66 -24.02
N LEU A 44 -9.88 2.75 -22.71
CA LEU A 44 -10.08 4.00 -21.97
C LEU A 44 -8.74 4.79 -21.87
N PRO A 45 -8.82 6.12 -21.80
CA PRO A 45 -7.62 6.92 -21.67
C PRO A 45 -6.91 6.68 -20.33
N VAL A 46 -5.60 6.50 -20.36
CA VAL A 46 -4.77 6.36 -19.17
C VAL A 46 -4.46 7.74 -18.60
N LEU A 47 -4.80 7.95 -17.34
CA LEU A 47 -4.39 9.15 -16.60
C LEU A 47 -2.93 9.00 -16.16
N ARG A 48 -2.05 9.84 -16.70
CA ARG A 48 -0.65 9.84 -16.29
C ARG A 48 -0.44 10.69 -15.05
N LYS A 49 0.27 10.15 -14.07
CA LYS A 49 0.55 10.86 -12.81
C LYS A 49 1.23 12.22 -13.05
N SER A 50 2.08 12.34 -14.06
CA SER A 50 2.70 13.61 -14.45
C SER A 50 1.70 14.69 -14.89
N ALA A 51 0.56 14.30 -15.45
CA ALA A 51 -0.48 15.24 -15.88
C ALA A 51 -1.29 15.83 -14.70
N LEU A 52 -1.25 15.19 -13.54
CA LEU A 52 -1.96 15.67 -12.35
C LEU A 52 -1.43 17.02 -11.85
N VAL A 53 -0.13 17.27 -11.97
CA VAL A 53 0.51 18.50 -11.48
C VAL A 53 -0.15 19.74 -12.11
N ASP A 54 -0.32 19.76 -13.43
CA ASP A 54 -0.91 20.90 -14.13
C ASP A 54 -2.43 20.94 -13.96
N GLY A 55 -3.09 19.79 -13.93
CA GLY A 55 -4.50 19.70 -13.59
C GLY A 55 -4.81 20.29 -12.21
N GLN A 56 -4.02 19.97 -11.21
CA GLN A 56 -4.20 20.45 -9.84
C GLN A 56 -3.89 21.94 -9.67
N LYS A 57 -2.96 22.49 -10.46
CA LYS A 57 -2.74 23.94 -10.50
C LYS A 57 -3.94 24.70 -11.07
N SER A 58 -4.58 24.14 -12.08
CA SER A 58 -5.72 24.77 -12.75
C SER A 58 -7.04 24.60 -11.99
N ALA A 59 -7.21 23.48 -11.29
CA ALA A 59 -8.41 23.15 -10.52
C ALA A 59 -8.05 22.49 -9.16
N PRO A 60 -7.57 23.27 -8.17
CA PRO A 60 -7.17 22.75 -6.86
C PRO A 60 -8.34 22.14 -6.07
N PRO A 61 -8.08 21.19 -5.14
CA PRO A 61 -6.78 20.56 -4.91
C PRO A 61 -6.52 19.36 -5.82
N PHE A 62 -7.54 18.73 -6.42
CA PHE A 62 -7.44 17.42 -7.06
C PHE A 62 -7.55 17.45 -8.60
N GLY A 63 -7.34 18.61 -9.24
CA GLY A 63 -7.35 18.69 -10.71
C GLY A 63 -8.74 18.48 -11.34
N GLY A 64 -9.82 18.82 -10.61
CA GLY A 64 -11.19 18.61 -11.05
C GLY A 64 -11.68 17.15 -10.85
N ILE A 65 -10.85 16.25 -10.35
CA ILE A 65 -11.27 14.91 -9.97
C ILE A 65 -12.19 15.02 -8.74
N LYS A 66 -13.38 14.45 -8.86
CA LYS A 66 -14.35 14.43 -7.77
C LYS A 66 -13.98 13.33 -6.79
N VAL A 67 -13.68 13.72 -5.56
CA VAL A 67 -13.39 12.81 -4.45
C VAL A 67 -14.42 13.05 -3.36
N ARG A 68 -14.95 11.98 -2.78
CA ARG A 68 -15.92 12.02 -1.69
C ARG A 68 -15.25 11.66 -0.36
N ASN A 69 -15.90 12.00 0.75
CA ASN A 69 -15.48 11.58 2.10
C ASN A 69 -14.02 11.93 2.45
N VAL A 70 -13.49 13.02 1.89
CA VAL A 70 -12.13 13.49 2.15
C VAL A 70 -12.02 13.98 3.59
N ALA A 71 -11.10 13.38 4.36
CA ALA A 71 -10.78 13.77 5.72
C ALA A 71 -9.43 14.51 5.82
N GLN A 72 -8.52 14.21 4.91
CA GLN A 72 -7.16 14.72 4.90
C GLN A 72 -6.71 14.99 3.46
N VAL A 73 -5.77 15.92 3.30
CA VAL A 73 -5.08 16.17 2.03
C VAL A 73 -3.60 16.02 2.26
N PHE A 74 -2.97 15.21 1.46
CA PHE A 74 -1.54 14.93 1.51
C PHE A 74 -0.83 15.51 0.29
N GLN A 75 0.49 15.58 0.37
CA GLN A 75 1.36 16.00 -0.72
C GLN A 75 2.43 14.93 -0.95
N SER A 76 2.42 14.30 -2.11
CA SER A 76 3.51 13.45 -2.57
C SER A 76 4.52 14.22 -3.43
N PRO A 77 5.72 13.66 -3.67
CA PRO A 77 6.68 14.30 -4.57
C PRO A 77 6.12 14.57 -5.95
N GLY A 78 6.30 15.86 -6.40
CA GLY A 78 5.76 16.31 -7.69
C GLY A 78 5.61 17.82 -7.80
N PRO A 79 4.99 18.66 -6.91
CA PRO A 79 4.08 18.23 -5.85
C PRO A 79 2.73 17.78 -6.40
N ILE A 80 2.21 16.68 -5.87
CA ILE A 80 0.88 16.16 -6.21
C ILE A 80 0.08 16.06 -4.91
N TYR A 81 -1.16 16.58 -4.92
CA TYR A 81 -2.06 16.55 -3.78
C TYR A 81 -2.99 15.34 -3.88
N GLU A 82 -3.10 14.60 -2.79
CA GLU A 82 -3.78 13.32 -2.73
C GLU A 82 -4.76 13.30 -1.55
N PRO A 83 -5.99 12.75 -1.76
CA PRO A 83 -6.97 12.66 -0.70
C PRO A 83 -6.66 11.51 0.25
N GLY A 84 -7.06 11.66 1.51
CA GLY A 84 -7.24 10.59 2.47
C GLY A 84 -8.66 10.60 2.99
N GLY A 85 -9.31 9.44 3.02
CA GLY A 85 -10.72 9.34 3.39
C GLY A 85 -10.95 8.97 4.85
N LEU A 86 -12.22 9.01 5.25
CA LEU A 86 -12.69 8.69 6.61
C LEU A 86 -12.77 7.19 6.89
N GLY A 87 -12.76 6.35 5.85
CA GLY A 87 -12.99 4.92 5.99
C GLY A 87 -11.89 4.20 6.77
N HIS A 88 -12.26 3.11 7.42
CA HIS A 88 -11.28 2.14 7.91
C HIS A 88 -10.55 1.55 6.73
N ASP A 89 -9.22 1.51 6.81
CA ASP A 89 -8.35 0.95 5.76
C ASP A 89 -8.57 1.57 4.36
N TRP A 90 -8.71 2.90 4.31
CA TRP A 90 -8.90 3.67 3.08
C TRP A 90 -7.96 3.26 1.95
N TRP A 91 -6.70 2.97 2.29
CA TRP A 91 -5.66 2.57 1.33
C TRP A 91 -5.53 1.04 1.15
N ARG A 92 -6.39 0.24 1.78
CA ARG A 92 -6.47 -1.23 1.65
C ARG A 92 -5.19 -1.99 2.05
N LEU A 93 -4.39 -1.44 2.98
CA LEU A 93 -3.16 -2.07 3.45
C LEU A 93 -3.39 -3.08 4.59
N ALA A 94 -4.58 -3.16 5.18
CA ALA A 94 -4.89 -4.11 6.24
C ALA A 94 -4.70 -5.56 5.79
N ARG A 95 -5.07 -5.88 4.56
CA ARG A 95 -4.87 -7.20 3.95
C ARG A 95 -3.39 -7.58 3.90
N PHE A 96 -2.52 -6.64 3.53
CA PHE A 96 -1.08 -6.82 3.56
C PHE A 96 -0.54 -7.05 4.98
N LEU A 97 -0.99 -6.26 5.96
CA LEU A 97 -0.59 -6.45 7.35
C LEU A 97 -1.03 -7.81 7.88
N HIS A 98 -2.26 -8.23 7.57
CA HIS A 98 -2.76 -9.56 7.91
C HIS A 98 -1.88 -10.66 7.27
N ALA A 99 -1.54 -10.55 5.98
CA ALA A 99 -0.66 -11.50 5.29
C ALA A 99 0.78 -11.54 5.87
N THR A 100 1.21 -10.45 6.53
CA THR A 100 2.48 -10.39 7.27
C THR A 100 2.36 -11.03 8.67
N GLY A 101 1.14 -11.36 9.11
CA GLY A 101 0.84 -11.92 10.42
C GLY A 101 0.65 -10.88 11.52
N ILE A 102 0.47 -9.62 11.15
CA ILE A 102 0.20 -8.55 12.09
C ILE A 102 -1.31 -8.50 12.38
N GLY A 103 -1.67 -8.41 13.66
CA GLY A 103 -3.05 -8.40 14.11
C GLY A 103 -3.24 -7.83 15.51
N ALA A 104 -4.38 -8.13 16.12
CA ALA A 104 -4.83 -7.54 17.39
C ALA A 104 -3.88 -7.75 18.59
N ALA A 105 -2.99 -8.73 18.53
CA ALA A 105 -2.01 -8.97 19.58
C ALA A 105 -0.72 -8.15 19.42
N ASP A 106 -0.59 -7.39 18.33
CA ASP A 106 0.65 -6.70 17.99
C ASP A 106 0.62 -5.22 18.41
N ILE A 107 1.80 -4.72 18.73
CA ILE A 107 2.11 -3.30 18.86
C ILE A 107 3.07 -2.96 17.71
N VAL A 108 2.58 -2.17 16.76
CA VAL A 108 3.30 -1.81 15.53
C VAL A 108 4.04 -0.51 15.71
N GLN A 109 5.37 -0.53 15.62
CA GLN A 109 6.16 0.69 15.47
C GLN A 109 6.10 1.15 14.01
N ASN A 110 5.32 2.20 13.75
CA ASN A 110 5.17 2.76 12.41
C ASN A 110 6.20 3.87 12.19
N CYS A 111 7.20 3.56 11.38
CA CYS A 111 8.33 4.44 11.04
C CYS A 111 8.17 5.18 9.72
N PHE A 112 7.02 5.09 9.06
CA PHE A 112 6.71 5.95 7.92
C PHE A 112 6.46 7.39 8.36
N SER A 113 6.75 8.34 7.46
CA SER A 113 6.52 9.75 7.72
C SER A 113 5.03 10.07 7.87
N TYR A 114 4.70 10.84 8.91
CA TYR A 114 3.39 11.44 9.14
C TYR A 114 3.32 12.90 8.67
N HIS A 115 4.41 13.43 8.11
CA HIS A 115 4.52 14.83 7.74
C HIS A 115 4.32 15.03 6.24
N LEU A 116 3.23 15.66 5.84
CA LEU A 116 2.74 15.95 4.49
C LEU A 116 2.39 14.72 3.66
N VAL A 117 3.24 13.69 3.61
CA VAL A 117 3.00 12.47 2.82
C VAL A 117 2.04 11.51 3.53
N PRO A 118 1.25 10.70 2.81
CA PRO A 118 0.24 9.85 3.44
C PRO A 118 0.79 8.57 4.09
N ALA A 119 2.05 8.18 3.83
CA ALA A 119 2.57 6.85 4.17
C ALA A 119 2.39 6.46 5.65
N GLY A 120 2.66 7.37 6.59
CA GLY A 120 2.42 7.12 8.02
C GLY A 120 0.96 6.84 8.32
N MET A 121 0.05 7.64 7.76
CA MET A 121 -1.40 7.45 7.95
C MET A 121 -1.92 6.18 7.25
N MET A 122 -1.36 5.81 6.12
CA MET A 122 -1.71 4.58 5.40
C MET A 122 -1.49 3.35 6.29
N PHE A 123 -0.29 3.22 6.84
CA PHE A 123 0.05 2.08 7.70
C PHE A 123 -0.58 2.16 9.09
N ASP A 124 -0.78 3.37 9.65
CA ASP A 124 -1.56 3.59 10.87
C ASP A 124 -3.00 3.09 10.72
N ASN A 125 -3.67 3.53 9.65
CA ASN A 125 -5.04 3.16 9.35
C ASN A 125 -5.19 1.64 9.18
N ALA A 126 -4.27 1.01 8.44
CA ALA A 126 -4.25 -0.44 8.22
C ALA A 126 -3.98 -1.22 9.51
N ALA A 127 -3.02 -0.79 10.32
CA ALA A 127 -2.71 -1.47 11.59
C ALA A 127 -3.89 -1.44 12.56
N ARG A 128 -4.59 -0.31 12.66
CA ARG A 128 -5.82 -0.20 13.44
C ARG A 128 -6.96 -1.06 12.86
N ALA A 129 -7.04 -1.18 11.53
CA ALA A 129 -8.07 -2.01 10.89
C ALA A 129 -7.88 -3.52 11.18
N VAL A 130 -6.64 -3.99 11.33
CA VAL A 130 -6.38 -5.38 11.80
C VAL A 130 -6.41 -5.52 13.33
N GLY A 131 -6.75 -4.44 14.06
CA GLY A 131 -6.87 -4.43 15.51
C GLY A 131 -5.56 -4.22 16.28
N ALA A 132 -4.44 -3.96 15.61
CA ALA A 132 -3.16 -3.73 16.26
C ALA A 132 -3.09 -2.33 16.92
N VAL A 133 -2.23 -2.22 17.93
CA VAL A 133 -1.88 -0.92 18.53
C VAL A 133 -0.76 -0.28 17.73
N VAL A 134 -0.82 1.04 17.52
CA VAL A 134 0.19 1.77 16.73
C VAL A 134 1.01 2.70 17.61
N VAL A 135 2.33 2.63 17.46
CA VAL A 135 3.27 3.65 17.91
C VAL A 135 3.64 4.51 16.70
N PRO A 136 3.14 5.75 16.60
CA PRO A 136 3.38 6.63 15.45
C PRO A 136 4.77 7.26 15.53
N ALA A 137 5.80 6.44 15.33
CA ALA A 137 7.21 6.81 15.55
C ALA A 137 7.75 7.78 14.48
N GLY A 138 7.26 7.63 13.22
CA GLY A 138 7.73 8.46 12.12
C GLY A 138 9.19 8.18 11.75
N THR A 139 9.82 9.14 11.08
CA THR A 139 11.20 9.05 10.60
C THR A 139 12.20 9.70 11.56
N GLY A 140 13.47 9.25 11.52
CA GLY A 140 14.55 9.84 12.33
C GLY A 140 14.50 9.46 13.81
N GLN A 141 15.25 10.20 14.66
CA GLN A 141 15.29 9.98 16.12
C GLN A 141 15.60 8.53 16.51
N THR A 142 16.51 7.87 15.81
CA THR A 142 16.72 6.40 15.87
C THR A 142 16.95 5.89 17.31
N GLU A 143 17.79 6.55 18.10
CA GLU A 143 18.04 6.16 19.49
C GLU A 143 16.76 6.24 20.35
N LEU A 144 16.00 7.32 20.21
CA LEU A 144 14.72 7.48 20.91
C LEU A 144 13.72 6.40 20.50
N GLN A 145 13.67 6.07 19.21
CA GLN A 145 12.80 5.02 18.70
C GLN A 145 13.17 3.64 19.25
N VAL A 146 14.46 3.31 19.33
CA VAL A 146 14.94 2.05 19.94
C VAL A 146 14.51 1.95 21.40
N ARG A 147 14.72 3.02 22.19
CA ARG A 147 14.29 3.06 23.60
C ARG A 147 12.80 2.88 23.74
N ALA A 148 12.02 3.66 22.99
CA ALA A 148 10.56 3.57 23.01
C ALA A 148 10.07 2.16 22.60
N ALA A 149 10.65 1.56 21.55
CA ALA A 149 10.31 0.22 21.13
C ALA A 149 10.56 -0.84 22.20
N ALA A 150 11.67 -0.73 22.92
CA ALA A 150 12.00 -1.63 24.03
C ALA A 150 11.07 -1.44 25.23
N ASP A 151 10.84 -0.19 25.64
CA ASP A 151 10.02 0.15 26.80
C ASP A 151 8.54 -0.21 26.60
N ILE A 152 8.01 0.05 25.41
CA ILE A 152 6.63 -0.29 25.03
C ILE A 152 6.50 -1.80 24.73
N GLY A 153 7.59 -2.44 24.28
CA GLY A 153 7.60 -3.84 23.88
C GLY A 153 6.95 -4.06 22.51
N THR A 154 7.29 -3.22 21.51
CA THR A 154 6.78 -3.36 20.15
C THR A 154 7.10 -4.71 19.55
N THR A 155 6.12 -5.35 18.90
CA THR A 155 6.22 -6.71 18.34
C THR A 155 6.31 -6.72 16.83
N ALA A 156 5.91 -5.62 16.18
CA ALA A 156 5.91 -5.48 14.75
C ALA A 156 6.45 -4.12 14.30
N TYR A 157 6.92 -4.08 13.06
CA TYR A 157 7.47 -2.90 12.41
C TYR A 157 6.67 -2.59 11.12
N ALA A 158 6.45 -1.31 10.86
CA ALA A 158 6.00 -0.80 9.56
C ALA A 158 6.93 0.36 9.14
N GLY A 159 7.48 0.29 7.92
CA GLY A 159 8.43 1.30 7.43
C GLY A 159 9.13 0.89 6.16
N THR A 160 10.20 1.61 5.77
CA THR A 160 11.04 1.18 4.66
C THR A 160 11.96 0.04 5.08
N PRO A 161 12.36 -0.87 4.14
CA PRO A 161 13.22 -1.99 4.49
C PRO A 161 14.54 -1.58 5.12
N ASP A 162 15.19 -0.58 4.55
CA ASP A 162 16.49 -0.05 5.00
C ASP A 162 16.42 0.61 6.38
N PHE A 163 15.32 1.29 6.72
CA PHE A 163 15.20 1.93 8.03
C PHE A 163 14.98 0.90 9.16
N LEU A 164 14.39 -0.25 8.88
CA LEU A 164 14.37 -1.36 9.84
C LEU A 164 15.79 -1.78 10.22
N LYS A 165 16.69 -1.90 9.22
CA LYS A 165 18.10 -2.20 9.49
C LYS A 165 18.74 -1.15 10.40
N VAL A 166 18.50 0.13 10.13
CA VAL A 166 19.02 1.24 10.96
C VAL A 166 18.54 1.12 12.40
N ILE A 167 17.28 0.77 12.64
CA ILE A 167 16.73 0.54 13.99
C ILE A 167 17.41 -0.66 14.67
N LEU A 168 17.56 -1.78 13.96
CA LEU A 168 18.16 -2.99 14.52
C LEU A 168 19.64 -2.81 14.83
N ASP A 169 20.40 -2.20 13.92
CA ASP A 169 21.82 -1.92 14.14
C ASP A 169 22.01 -0.97 15.32
N LYS A 170 21.15 0.04 15.47
CA LYS A 170 21.19 0.95 16.62
C LYS A 170 20.83 0.24 17.92
N ALA A 171 19.90 -0.69 17.90
CA ALA A 171 19.56 -1.51 19.06
C ALA A 171 20.75 -2.37 19.51
N ASP A 172 21.46 -2.98 18.55
CA ASP A 172 22.68 -3.76 18.82
C ASP A 172 23.78 -2.87 19.43
N GLU A 173 24.03 -1.68 18.85
CA GLU A 173 24.99 -0.69 19.37
C GLU A 173 24.68 -0.27 20.81
N MET A 174 23.40 -0.12 21.12
CA MET A 174 22.92 0.28 22.44
C MET A 174 22.83 -0.89 23.43
N GLY A 175 23.03 -2.13 22.98
CA GLY A 175 22.82 -3.33 23.81
C GLY A 175 21.35 -3.55 24.21
N VAL A 176 20.39 -3.08 23.41
CA VAL A 176 18.96 -3.14 23.65
C VAL A 176 18.32 -4.27 22.85
N ALA A 177 17.63 -5.18 23.53
CA ALA A 177 16.88 -6.24 22.86
C ALA A 177 15.47 -5.76 22.47
N LEU A 178 15.12 -5.86 21.18
CA LEU A 178 13.79 -5.58 20.66
C LEU A 178 12.98 -6.88 20.51
N LYS A 179 11.64 -6.76 20.62
CA LYS A 179 10.70 -7.88 20.50
C LYS A 179 10.06 -7.96 19.11
N ILE A 180 10.57 -7.21 18.13
CA ILE A 180 10.05 -7.19 16.77
C ILE A 180 10.28 -8.54 16.10
N THR A 181 9.21 -9.21 15.72
CA THR A 181 9.23 -10.51 15.02
C THR A 181 8.56 -10.47 13.65
N ARG A 182 7.88 -9.37 13.32
CA ARG A 182 7.18 -9.16 12.05
C ARG A 182 7.50 -7.77 11.51
N ALA A 183 7.66 -7.68 10.19
CA ALA A 183 7.90 -6.41 9.51
C ALA A 183 7.10 -6.33 8.21
N ALA A 184 6.26 -5.32 8.12
CA ALA A 184 5.52 -4.93 6.92
C ALA A 184 6.25 -3.74 6.28
N VAL A 185 6.92 -3.97 5.14
CA VAL A 185 7.77 -2.94 4.52
C VAL A 185 7.25 -2.51 3.15
N GLY A 186 7.52 -1.25 2.80
CA GLY A 186 7.15 -0.67 1.50
C GLY A 186 7.95 0.61 1.24
N GLY A 187 7.71 1.24 0.08
CA GLY A 187 8.39 2.48 -0.30
C GLY A 187 9.87 2.33 -0.65
N GLY A 188 10.40 1.12 -0.64
CA GLY A 188 11.76 0.76 -1.01
C GLY A 188 11.85 -0.72 -1.34
N ALA A 189 12.91 -1.12 -2.06
CA ALA A 189 13.10 -2.52 -2.43
C ALA A 189 13.64 -3.34 -1.24
N LEU A 190 13.01 -4.47 -0.95
CA LEU A 190 13.53 -5.45 -0.02
C LEU A 190 14.49 -6.40 -0.75
N PHE A 191 15.77 -6.08 -0.74
CA PHE A 191 16.79 -6.91 -1.38
C PHE A 191 16.96 -8.28 -0.70
N PRO A 192 17.34 -9.34 -1.44
CA PRO A 192 17.49 -10.69 -0.87
C PRO A 192 18.44 -10.77 0.32
N SER A 193 19.54 -10.00 0.31
CA SER A 193 20.49 -9.94 1.41
C SER A 193 19.86 -9.38 2.69
N LEU A 194 19.05 -8.33 2.55
CA LEU A 194 18.38 -7.69 3.67
C LEU A 194 17.26 -8.58 4.24
N ARG A 195 16.51 -9.25 3.34
CA ARG A 195 15.52 -10.25 3.75
C ARG A 195 16.16 -11.38 4.55
N LYS A 196 17.33 -11.87 4.09
CA LYS A 196 18.06 -12.92 4.81
C LYS A 196 18.50 -12.44 6.20
N GLU A 197 19.05 -11.24 6.30
CA GLU A 197 19.47 -10.66 7.59
C GLU A 197 18.30 -10.59 8.57
N TYR A 198 17.12 -10.18 8.13
CA TYR A 198 15.92 -10.15 8.99
C TYR A 198 15.47 -11.55 9.40
N ALA A 199 15.49 -12.50 8.48
CA ALA A 199 15.17 -13.90 8.78
C ALA A 199 16.14 -14.50 9.79
N ASP A 200 17.46 -14.24 9.66
CA ASP A 200 18.48 -14.68 10.61
C ASP A 200 18.25 -14.09 12.02
N ARG A 201 17.62 -12.92 12.12
CA ARG A 201 17.20 -12.30 13.39
C ARG A 201 15.81 -12.78 13.88
N GLY A 202 15.18 -13.73 13.19
CA GLY A 202 13.84 -14.24 13.53
C GLY A 202 12.70 -13.30 13.15
N ILE A 203 12.92 -12.36 12.24
CA ILE A 203 11.92 -11.41 11.78
C ILE A 203 11.33 -11.87 10.44
N THR A 204 10.03 -12.15 10.44
CA THR A 204 9.26 -12.35 9.19
C THR A 204 9.02 -11.01 8.53
N CYS A 205 9.68 -10.76 7.40
CA CYS A 205 9.58 -9.53 6.64
C CYS A 205 8.87 -9.76 5.30
N ARG A 206 7.80 -8.98 5.03
CA ARG A 206 7.05 -8.99 3.77
C ARG A 206 6.99 -7.58 3.21
N GLN A 207 6.98 -7.46 1.88
CA GLN A 207 6.89 -6.17 1.22
C GLN A 207 5.58 -6.01 0.46
N CYS A 208 5.16 -4.74 0.28
CA CYS A 208 4.06 -4.38 -0.61
C CYS A 208 4.54 -3.42 -1.70
N TYR A 209 3.75 -3.39 -2.77
CA TYR A 209 3.79 -2.33 -3.78
C TYR A 209 2.55 -1.45 -3.58
N ALA A 210 2.76 -0.22 -3.17
CA ALA A 210 1.71 0.75 -2.89
C ALA A 210 2.13 2.14 -3.34
N THR A 211 1.15 2.98 -3.67
CA THR A 211 1.36 4.39 -3.99
C THR A 211 0.43 5.27 -3.16
N ALA A 212 0.79 6.54 -3.01
CA ALA A 212 0.03 7.49 -2.20
C ALA A 212 -1.39 7.73 -2.73
N ASP A 213 -1.53 7.74 -4.06
CA ASP A 213 -2.77 7.98 -4.79
C ASP A 213 -3.66 6.72 -4.92
N LEU A 214 -3.07 5.54 -5.06
CA LEU A 214 -3.82 4.30 -5.32
C LEU A 214 -3.95 3.40 -4.08
N GLY A 215 -3.15 3.64 -3.04
CA GLY A 215 -3.06 2.75 -1.89
C GLY A 215 -2.32 1.45 -2.21
N ASN A 216 -2.75 0.34 -1.61
CA ASN A 216 -2.17 -0.97 -1.86
C ASN A 216 -2.50 -1.45 -3.29
N ILE A 217 -1.47 -1.89 -4.00
CA ILE A 217 -1.61 -2.46 -5.36
C ILE A 217 -1.36 -3.96 -5.31
N ALA A 218 -0.27 -4.37 -4.65
CA ALA A 218 0.08 -5.76 -4.50
C ALA A 218 0.96 -5.98 -3.26
N TYR A 219 0.98 -7.21 -2.75
CA TYR A 219 1.72 -7.56 -1.55
C TYR A 219 2.19 -9.02 -1.57
N GLU A 220 3.26 -9.30 -0.84
CA GLU A 220 3.78 -10.66 -0.67
C GLU A 220 2.93 -11.46 0.32
N SER A 221 2.81 -12.76 0.04
CA SER A 221 2.30 -13.78 0.96
C SER A 221 3.43 -14.69 1.46
N ASP A 222 3.07 -15.72 2.22
CA ASP A 222 4.01 -16.75 2.69
C ASP A 222 4.64 -17.55 1.54
N ALA A 223 4.01 -17.60 0.36
CA ALA A 223 4.54 -18.30 -0.81
C ALA A 223 5.84 -17.68 -1.33
N LEU A 224 6.01 -16.35 -1.20
CA LEU A 224 7.16 -15.59 -1.73
C LEU A 224 7.40 -15.79 -3.25
N GLU A 225 6.35 -16.12 -3.98
CA GLU A 225 6.36 -16.35 -5.43
C GLU A 225 5.63 -15.18 -6.12
N GLY A 226 6.26 -14.00 -6.11
CA GLY A 226 5.65 -12.78 -6.61
C GLY A 226 4.78 -12.08 -5.57
N MET A 227 3.84 -11.25 -6.04
CA MET A 227 2.92 -10.48 -5.20
C MET A 227 1.47 -10.79 -5.60
N ILE A 228 0.61 -10.87 -4.62
CA ILE A 228 -0.84 -10.96 -4.81
C ILE A 228 -1.36 -9.56 -5.10
N VAL A 229 -2.12 -9.39 -6.19
CA VAL A 229 -2.81 -8.14 -6.51
C VAL A 229 -3.94 -7.91 -5.51
N ASP A 230 -4.07 -6.67 -5.02
CA ASP A 230 -5.13 -6.29 -4.09
C ASP A 230 -6.52 -6.41 -4.74
N GLU A 231 -7.51 -6.84 -3.96
CA GLU A 231 -8.89 -7.07 -4.44
C GLU A 231 -9.63 -5.79 -4.86
N GLY A 232 -9.12 -4.63 -4.48
CA GLY A 232 -9.69 -3.32 -4.82
C GLY A 232 -9.05 -2.64 -6.02
N VAL A 233 -8.21 -3.36 -6.79
CA VAL A 233 -7.56 -2.80 -7.99
C VAL A 233 -7.57 -3.78 -9.14
N ILE A 234 -7.50 -3.23 -10.36
CA ILE A 234 -7.21 -3.97 -11.59
C ILE A 234 -5.84 -3.50 -12.08
N VAL A 235 -4.95 -4.46 -12.36
CA VAL A 235 -3.60 -4.20 -12.86
C VAL A 235 -3.51 -4.68 -14.31
N GLU A 236 -3.06 -3.80 -15.19
CA GLU A 236 -2.78 -4.10 -16.59
C GLU A 236 -1.28 -3.87 -16.86
N ILE A 237 -0.67 -4.75 -17.64
CA ILE A 237 0.69 -4.56 -18.15
C ILE A 237 0.59 -4.21 -19.63
N VAL A 238 1.02 -2.99 -19.98
CA VAL A 238 0.79 -2.42 -21.30
C VAL A 238 2.09 -2.00 -21.96
N ARG A 239 2.07 -1.84 -23.28
CA ARG A 239 3.20 -1.26 -24.04
C ARG A 239 3.38 0.19 -23.61
N PRO A 240 4.60 0.60 -23.23
CA PRO A 240 4.86 1.96 -22.75
C PRO A 240 4.32 3.02 -23.70
N GLY A 241 3.52 3.92 -23.16
CA GLY A 241 2.98 5.07 -23.88
C GLY A 241 1.74 4.80 -24.73
N THR A 242 1.27 3.55 -24.88
CA THR A 242 0.13 3.21 -25.77
C THR A 242 -1.15 2.86 -25.01
N GLY A 243 -1.05 2.13 -23.92
CA GLY A 243 -2.19 1.49 -23.24
C GLY A 243 -2.56 0.11 -23.81
N ASP A 244 -1.89 -0.37 -24.86
CA ASP A 244 -2.12 -1.68 -25.45
C ASP A 244 -1.55 -2.78 -24.53
N PRO A 245 -2.32 -3.82 -24.16
CA PRO A 245 -1.81 -4.93 -23.35
C PRO A 245 -0.62 -5.64 -24.01
N VAL A 246 0.35 -6.07 -23.19
CA VAL A 246 1.41 -6.97 -23.66
C VAL A 246 1.03 -8.43 -23.44
N PRO A 247 1.60 -9.38 -24.20
CA PRO A 247 1.45 -10.80 -23.92
C PRO A 247 1.95 -11.19 -22.52
N ASP A 248 1.39 -12.24 -21.95
CA ASP A 248 1.82 -12.77 -20.66
C ASP A 248 3.33 -13.11 -20.67
N GLY A 249 4.03 -12.66 -19.63
CA GLY A 249 5.47 -12.84 -19.48
C GLY A 249 6.33 -11.75 -20.12
N GLU A 250 5.77 -10.81 -20.88
CA GLU A 250 6.48 -9.66 -21.39
C GLU A 250 6.53 -8.51 -20.35
N VAL A 251 7.60 -7.74 -20.40
CA VAL A 251 7.77 -6.54 -19.56
C VAL A 251 7.03 -5.37 -20.20
N GLY A 252 6.28 -4.60 -19.38
CA GLY A 252 5.53 -3.43 -19.83
C GLY A 252 5.40 -2.33 -18.78
N GLU A 253 4.64 -1.30 -19.12
CA GLU A 253 4.22 -0.24 -18.21
C GLU A 253 3.04 -0.76 -17.35
N VAL A 254 3.09 -0.51 -16.05
CA VAL A 254 2.00 -0.89 -15.13
C VAL A 254 0.93 0.20 -15.16
N VAL A 255 -0.29 -0.19 -15.52
CA VAL A 255 -1.50 0.64 -15.40
C VAL A 255 -2.37 0.05 -14.30
N VAL A 256 -2.85 0.89 -13.40
CA VAL A 256 -3.67 0.46 -12.27
C VAL A 256 -4.97 1.23 -12.25
N THR A 257 -6.08 0.50 -12.18
CA THR A 257 -7.42 1.08 -11.97
C THR A 257 -7.89 0.72 -10.56
N THR A 258 -8.15 1.71 -9.72
CA THR A 258 -8.76 1.49 -8.42
C THR A 258 -10.27 1.34 -8.55
N LEU A 259 -10.84 0.46 -7.75
CA LEU A 259 -12.28 0.22 -7.65
C LEU A 259 -12.89 0.90 -6.41
N ASN A 260 -12.30 1.99 -5.98
CA ASN A 260 -12.79 2.76 -4.84
C ASN A 260 -13.95 3.66 -5.29
N PRO A 261 -15.15 3.56 -4.70
CA PRO A 261 -16.31 4.37 -5.06
C PRO A 261 -16.26 5.80 -4.51
N ASP A 262 -15.28 6.16 -3.67
CA ASP A 262 -15.13 7.48 -2.99
C ASP A 262 -14.12 8.44 -3.71
#